data_c615e6b584e6b76a37087ac9f09eebca
#
_entry.id   c615e6b584e6b76a37087ac9f09eebca
#
_cell.length_a   1.000
_cell.length_b   1.000
_cell.length_c   1.000
_cell.angle_alpha   90.00
_cell.angle_beta   90.00
_cell.angle_gamma   90.00
#
_symmetry.space_group_name_H-M   'P 1'
#
loop_
_entity.id
_entity.type
_entity.pdbx_description
1 polymer ?
#
loop_
_entity_poly.entity_id
_entity_poly.type
_entity_poly.pdbx_seq_one_letter_code
_entity_poly.pdbx_strand_id
1 'polypeptide(L)'
;MSKRETPMTRWYWQQVGGLLIEEFQVVSQSDGQGRRLVDGLIVHGEPTQVAASRQFDVTGRDVTVVQAKARRLGMPLMGQCLFSRDLLRNLGASTVRSVALCTADDLILRPLLEQHESCFVQVIPTEALT
;
A
#
# COMPACT_ATOMS: atom_id res chain seq x y z
N MET A 1 2.84 10.99 -4.45
CA MET A 1 2.43 9.93 -5.40
C MET A 1 2.25 10.55 -6.78
N SER A 2 2.66 9.87 -7.82
CA SER A 2 2.60 10.41 -9.18
C SER A 2 1.19 10.31 -9.77
N LYS A 3 0.98 10.99 -10.91
CA LYS A 3 -0.29 10.90 -11.65
C LYS A 3 -0.59 9.49 -12.14
N ARG A 4 0.43 8.63 -12.26
CA ARG A 4 0.27 7.25 -12.71
C ARG A 4 -0.17 6.33 -11.58
N GLU A 5 0.37 6.53 -10.38
CA GLU A 5 0.11 5.65 -9.25
C GLU A 5 -1.21 5.95 -8.54
N THR A 6 -1.68 7.19 -8.56
CA THR A 6 -2.98 7.54 -7.95
C THR A 6 -4.13 6.74 -8.53
N PRO A 7 -4.28 6.63 -9.88
CA PRO A 7 -5.35 5.79 -10.43
C PRO A 7 -5.21 4.32 -10.06
N MET A 8 -3.99 3.80 -9.94
CA MET A 8 -3.74 2.41 -9.56
C MET A 8 -4.24 2.14 -8.14
N THR A 9 -3.89 3.00 -7.19
CA THR A 9 -4.32 2.88 -5.81
C THR A 9 -5.84 2.94 -5.70
N ARG A 10 -6.48 3.86 -6.40
CA ARG A 10 -7.93 3.99 -6.39
C ARG A 10 -8.63 2.83 -7.06
N TRP A 11 -8.07 2.29 -8.14
CA TRP A 11 -8.60 1.11 -8.80
C TRP A 11 -8.65 -0.07 -7.82
N TYR A 12 -7.56 -0.29 -7.09
CA TYR A 12 -7.49 -1.36 -6.10
C TYR A 12 -8.49 -1.13 -4.96
N TRP A 13 -8.54 0.09 -4.42
CA TRP A 13 -9.47 0.45 -3.36
C TRP A 13 -10.92 0.21 -3.77
N GLN A 14 -11.29 0.52 -4.99
CA GLN A 14 -12.64 0.28 -5.50
C GLN A 14 -13.01 -1.20 -5.50
N GLN A 15 -12.02 -2.09 -5.60
CA GLN A 15 -12.25 -3.54 -5.55
C GLN A 15 -12.49 -4.04 -4.13
N VAL A 16 -11.84 -3.45 -3.14
CA VAL A 16 -11.83 -3.98 -1.77
C VAL A 16 -12.67 -3.16 -0.78
N GLY A 17 -12.92 -1.89 -1.08
CA GLY A 17 -13.68 -1.00 -0.19
C GLY A 17 -12.91 -0.54 1.03
N GLY A 18 -13.60 0.10 1.96
CA GLY A 18 -13.02 0.64 3.17
C GLY A 18 -12.61 2.10 3.06
N LEU A 19 -12.04 2.66 4.12
CA LEU A 19 -11.57 4.03 4.16
C LEU A 19 -10.18 4.11 3.51
N LEU A 20 -10.06 4.85 2.42
CA LEU A 20 -8.77 5.06 1.75
C LEU A 20 -8.12 6.35 2.26
N ILE A 21 -6.93 6.21 2.81
CA ILE A 21 -6.09 7.34 3.21
C ILE A 21 -4.92 7.40 2.25
N GLU A 22 -4.95 8.40 1.35
CA GLU A 22 -3.89 8.56 0.36
C GLU A 22 -2.69 9.25 1.00
N GLU A 23 -1.49 8.81 0.64
CA GLU A 23 -0.23 9.34 1.15
C GLU A 23 -0.17 9.35 2.68
N PHE A 24 -0.57 8.22 3.29
CA PHE A 24 -0.56 8.08 4.73
C PHE A 24 0.86 8.12 5.28
N GLN A 25 1.09 8.94 6.30
CA GLN A 25 2.40 9.07 6.93
C GLN A 25 2.62 7.96 7.96
N VAL A 26 3.56 7.06 7.68
CA VAL A 26 3.90 5.95 8.57
C VAL A 26 5.08 6.27 9.48
N VAL A 27 5.94 7.23 9.08
CA VAL A 27 7.06 7.71 9.89
C VAL A 27 7.08 9.22 9.79
N SER A 28 7.09 9.90 10.94
CA SER A 28 7.22 11.35 10.99
C SER A 28 8.70 11.77 10.93
N GLN A 29 8.94 12.97 10.43
CA GLN A 29 10.28 13.56 10.41
C GLN A 29 10.71 13.92 11.83
N SER A 30 11.89 13.44 12.24
CA SER A 30 12.51 13.82 13.50
C SER A 30 14.00 13.50 13.45
N ASP A 31 14.75 13.79 14.52
CA ASP A 31 16.16 13.46 14.59
C ASP A 31 16.33 11.94 14.47
N GLY A 32 17.22 11.52 13.57
CA GLY A 32 17.54 10.13 13.36
C GLY A 32 16.54 9.37 12.47
N GLN A 33 15.49 10.03 11.99
CA GLN A 33 14.54 9.37 11.09
C GLN A 33 13.97 10.33 10.05
N GLY A 34 13.75 9.81 8.84
CA GLY A 34 13.14 10.53 7.75
C GLY A 34 11.63 10.31 7.70
N ARG A 35 10.93 11.29 7.14
CA ARG A 35 9.50 11.16 6.88
C ARG A 35 9.25 10.08 5.84
N ARG A 36 8.25 9.20 6.08
CA ARG A 36 7.86 8.14 5.15
C ARG A 36 6.36 8.17 4.91
N LEU A 37 5.98 8.16 3.64
CA LEU A 37 4.58 8.06 3.21
C LEU A 37 4.39 6.76 2.47
N VAL A 38 3.21 6.16 2.60
CA VAL A 38 2.78 5.06 1.73
C VAL A 38 1.77 5.61 0.73
N ASP A 39 1.67 4.99 -0.45
CA ASP A 39 0.77 5.48 -1.50
C ASP A 39 -0.68 5.46 -1.06
N GLY A 40 -1.08 4.40 -0.35
CA GLY A 40 -2.42 4.32 0.21
C GLY A 40 -2.48 3.40 1.42
N LEU A 41 -3.38 3.73 2.32
CA LEU A 41 -3.74 2.87 3.45
C LEU A 41 -5.24 2.68 3.42
N ILE A 42 -5.70 1.43 3.42
CA ILE A 42 -7.12 1.11 3.48
C ILE A 42 -7.43 0.61 4.88
N VAL A 43 -8.33 1.29 5.58
CA VAL A 43 -8.80 0.87 6.90
C VAL A 43 -10.11 0.12 6.72
N HIS A 44 -10.10 -1.17 7.04
CA HIS A 44 -11.29 -2.01 6.91
C HIS A 44 -12.23 -1.78 8.08
N GLY A 45 -13.53 -1.99 7.83
CA GLY A 45 -14.55 -1.74 8.85
C GLY A 45 -15.04 -0.31 8.93
N GLU A 46 -14.50 0.59 8.11
CA GLU A 46 -14.94 1.97 7.96
C GLU A 46 -15.78 2.13 6.69
N PRO A 47 -16.60 3.18 6.59
CA PRO A 47 -17.34 3.45 5.35
C PRO A 47 -16.39 3.60 4.16
N THR A 48 -16.81 3.13 2.99
CA THR A 48 -16.04 3.21 1.76
C THR A 48 -16.02 4.65 1.26
N GLN A 49 -14.90 5.32 1.50
CA GLN A 49 -14.71 6.72 1.11
C GLN A 49 -13.23 7.06 1.12
N VAL A 50 -12.86 8.16 0.47
CA VAL A 50 -11.51 8.71 0.56
C VAL A 50 -11.47 9.66 1.76
N ALA A 51 -10.47 9.46 2.63
CA ALA A 51 -10.34 10.25 3.85
C ALA A 51 -9.94 11.70 3.53
N ALA A 52 -10.50 12.65 4.28
CA ALA A 52 -10.13 14.05 4.15
C ALA A 52 -8.78 14.35 4.82
N SER A 53 -8.37 13.56 5.80
CA SER A 53 -7.10 13.72 6.52
C SER A 53 -6.16 12.57 6.18
N ARG A 54 -4.85 12.88 6.17
CA ARG A 54 -3.79 11.87 6.01
C ARG A 54 -3.41 11.20 7.32
N GLN A 55 -4.02 11.62 8.43
CA GLN A 55 -3.73 11.08 9.75
C GLN A 55 -4.83 10.14 10.20
N PHE A 56 -4.44 9.03 10.81
CA PHE A 56 -5.36 8.05 11.34
C PHE A 56 -4.64 7.20 12.40
N ASP A 57 -5.31 6.93 13.50
CA ASP A 57 -4.77 6.02 14.52
C ASP A 57 -5.11 4.59 14.12
N VAL A 58 -4.10 3.85 13.69
CA VAL A 58 -4.27 2.47 13.21
C VAL A 58 -4.20 1.42 14.32
N THR A 59 -4.02 1.84 15.57
CA THR A 59 -3.91 0.90 16.69
C THR A 59 -5.10 -0.02 16.74
N GLY A 60 -4.85 -1.32 16.72
CA GLY A 60 -5.89 -2.35 16.80
C GLY A 60 -6.73 -2.51 15.54
N ARG A 61 -6.39 -1.83 14.45
CA ARG A 61 -7.20 -1.83 13.23
C ARG A 61 -6.71 -2.88 12.23
N ASP A 62 -7.62 -3.32 11.39
CA ASP A 62 -7.35 -4.19 10.24
C ASP A 62 -7.12 -3.30 9.02
N VAL A 63 -5.91 -3.34 8.47
CA VAL A 63 -5.52 -2.43 7.40
C VAL A 63 -4.86 -3.17 6.24
N THR A 64 -4.96 -2.57 5.04
CA THR A 64 -4.19 -2.95 3.87
C THR A 64 -3.37 -1.75 3.44
N VAL A 65 -2.04 -1.92 3.41
CA VAL A 65 -1.16 -0.87 2.90
C VAL A 65 -0.86 -1.15 1.44
N VAL A 66 -0.85 -0.09 0.64
CA VAL A 66 -0.74 -0.18 -0.82
C VAL A 66 0.43 0.65 -1.28
N GLN A 67 1.31 0.03 -2.07
CA GLN A 67 2.37 0.72 -2.80
C GLN A 67 2.22 0.41 -4.29
N ALA A 68 2.45 1.39 -5.15
CA ALA A 68 2.17 1.27 -6.57
C ALA A 68 3.31 1.80 -7.43
N LYS A 69 3.59 1.09 -8.52
CA LYS A 69 4.48 1.54 -9.59
C LYS A 69 3.90 1.12 -10.93
N ALA A 70 3.79 2.09 -11.85
CA ALA A 70 3.23 1.85 -13.19
C ALA A 70 4.30 1.22 -14.10
N ARG A 71 4.79 0.05 -13.73
CA ARG A 71 5.81 -0.70 -14.45
C ARG A 71 5.78 -2.15 -14.01
N ARG A 72 6.68 -2.97 -14.56
CA ARG A 72 6.90 -4.34 -14.11
C ARG A 72 7.32 -4.37 -12.65
N LEU A 73 6.86 -5.38 -11.92
CA LEU A 73 7.29 -5.61 -10.54
C LEU A 73 8.83 -5.60 -10.46
N GLY A 74 9.38 -4.79 -9.58
CA GLY A 74 10.81 -4.64 -9.39
C GLY A 74 11.19 -4.63 -7.91
N MET A 75 12.47 -4.75 -7.65
CA MET A 75 12.97 -4.85 -6.28
C MET A 75 12.66 -3.63 -5.41
N PRO A 76 12.70 -2.38 -5.92
CA PRO A 76 12.31 -1.24 -5.10
C PRO A 76 10.87 -1.33 -4.59
N LEU A 77 9.92 -1.73 -5.44
CA LEU A 77 8.54 -1.90 -5.03
C LEU A 77 8.38 -3.05 -4.03
N MET A 78 9.13 -4.13 -4.23
CA MET A 78 9.14 -5.26 -3.29
C MET A 78 9.60 -4.82 -1.90
N GLY A 79 10.68 -4.05 -1.82
CA GLY A 79 11.17 -3.51 -0.55
C GLY A 79 10.15 -2.59 0.10
N GLN A 80 9.52 -1.71 -0.67
CA GLN A 80 8.48 -0.84 -0.16
C GLN A 80 7.30 -1.65 0.41
N CYS A 81 6.86 -2.68 -0.30
CA CYS A 81 5.77 -3.54 0.14
C CYS A 81 6.11 -4.26 1.45
N LEU A 82 7.26 -4.91 1.50
CA LEU A 82 7.69 -5.69 2.66
C LEU A 82 7.88 -4.82 3.91
N PHE A 83 8.59 -3.71 3.77
CA PHE A 83 8.87 -2.84 4.91
C PHE A 83 7.66 -1.99 5.33
N SER A 84 6.77 -1.66 4.40
CA SER A 84 5.51 -1.00 4.77
C SER A 84 4.66 -1.88 5.68
N ARG A 85 4.62 -3.19 5.42
CA ARG A 85 3.97 -4.15 6.33
C ARG A 85 4.51 -4.00 7.75
N ASP A 86 5.83 -3.99 7.88
CA ASP A 86 6.48 -3.93 9.19
C ASP A 86 6.25 -2.57 9.86
N LEU A 87 6.26 -1.48 9.09
CA LEU A 87 6.00 -0.15 9.62
C LEU A 87 4.57 -0.04 10.18
N LEU A 88 3.57 -0.59 9.49
CA LEU A 88 2.20 -0.59 9.98
C LEU A 88 2.05 -1.46 11.24
N ARG A 89 2.74 -2.60 11.30
CA ARG A 89 2.77 -3.43 12.51
C ARG A 89 3.38 -2.67 13.69
N ASN A 90 4.44 -1.91 13.45
CA ASN A 90 5.08 -1.09 14.48
C ASN A 90 4.15 0.01 14.99
N LEU A 91 3.22 0.49 14.17
CA LEU A 91 2.21 1.47 14.59
C LEU A 91 1.07 0.84 15.40
N GLY A 92 1.06 -0.47 15.57
CA GLY A 92 0.08 -1.15 16.40
C GLY A 92 -1.16 -1.67 15.68
N ALA A 93 -1.16 -1.69 14.36
CA ALA A 93 -2.26 -2.32 13.62
C ALA A 93 -2.36 -3.80 13.99
N SER A 94 -3.59 -4.30 14.14
CA SER A 94 -3.81 -5.69 14.56
C SER A 94 -3.59 -6.68 13.42
N THR A 95 -4.01 -6.31 12.22
CA THR A 95 -3.86 -7.12 11.01
C THR A 95 -3.38 -6.21 9.90
N VAL A 96 -2.28 -6.60 9.25
CA VAL A 96 -1.71 -5.84 8.13
C VAL A 96 -1.56 -6.73 6.92
N ARG A 97 -2.18 -6.31 5.82
CA ARG A 97 -1.94 -6.86 4.49
C ARG A 97 -1.20 -5.80 3.70
N SER A 98 -0.15 -6.19 2.98
CA SER A 98 0.64 -5.26 2.17
C SER A 98 0.59 -5.68 0.71
N VAL A 99 0.23 -4.76 -0.19
CA VAL A 99 -0.01 -5.05 -1.59
C VAL A 99 0.90 -4.19 -2.46
N ALA A 100 1.64 -4.85 -3.35
CA ALA A 100 2.42 -4.20 -4.39
C ALA A 100 1.60 -4.17 -5.67
N LEU A 101 1.20 -2.99 -6.11
CA LEU A 101 0.47 -2.80 -7.37
C LEU A 101 1.46 -2.50 -8.48
N CYS A 102 1.35 -3.24 -9.57
CA CYS A 102 2.20 -3.05 -10.76
C CYS A 102 1.39 -3.25 -12.02
N THR A 103 1.96 -2.93 -13.18
CA THR A 103 1.26 -3.08 -14.45
C THR A 103 1.78 -4.25 -15.27
N ALA A 104 2.87 -4.90 -14.83
CA ALA A 104 3.37 -6.13 -15.45
C ALA A 104 3.95 -7.02 -14.36
N ASP A 105 3.70 -8.31 -14.48
CA ASP A 105 4.20 -9.32 -13.55
C ASP A 105 5.69 -9.60 -13.78
N ASP A 106 6.32 -10.21 -12.79
CA ASP A 106 7.66 -10.77 -12.91
C ASP A 106 7.63 -12.17 -12.32
N LEU A 107 7.89 -13.16 -13.16
CA LEU A 107 7.75 -14.56 -12.77
C LEU A 107 8.80 -15.01 -11.76
N ILE A 108 9.91 -14.29 -11.65
CA ILE A 108 10.98 -14.60 -10.70
C ILE A 108 10.75 -13.88 -9.37
N LEU A 109 10.44 -12.59 -9.44
CA LEU A 109 10.37 -11.75 -8.23
C LEU A 109 9.08 -11.93 -7.45
N ARG A 110 7.96 -12.16 -8.14
CA ARG A 110 6.66 -12.29 -7.48
C ARG A 110 6.64 -13.40 -6.42
N PRO A 111 7.09 -14.63 -6.71
CA PRO A 111 7.10 -15.67 -5.67
C PRO A 111 7.98 -15.33 -4.48
N LEU A 112 9.08 -14.60 -4.70
CA LEU A 112 9.97 -14.19 -3.62
C LEU A 112 9.30 -13.22 -2.68
N LEU A 113 8.51 -12.28 -3.20
CA LEU A 113 7.76 -11.36 -2.34
C LEU A 113 6.61 -12.07 -1.64
N GLU A 114 5.85 -12.89 -2.38
CA GLU A 114 4.64 -13.51 -1.85
C GLU A 114 4.92 -14.63 -0.85
N GLN A 115 6.17 -15.11 -0.73
CA GLN A 115 6.54 -16.02 0.35
C GLN A 115 6.58 -15.33 1.71
N HIS A 116 6.67 -14.00 1.74
CA HIS A 116 6.57 -13.23 2.98
C HIS A 116 5.12 -13.12 3.40
N GLU A 117 4.84 -13.44 4.66
CA GLU A 117 3.47 -13.42 5.18
C GLU A 117 2.82 -12.05 4.95
N SER A 118 1.59 -12.07 4.45
CA SER A 118 0.75 -10.88 4.22
C SER A 118 1.27 -9.93 3.15
N CYS A 119 2.19 -10.36 2.30
CA CYS A 119 2.67 -9.60 1.15
C CYS A 119 2.11 -10.20 -0.14
N PHE A 120 1.50 -9.35 -0.97
CA PHE A 120 0.82 -9.77 -2.18
C PHE A 120 1.18 -8.87 -3.36
N VAL A 121 1.17 -9.45 -4.55
CA VAL A 121 1.33 -8.71 -5.80
C VAL A 121 -0.03 -8.67 -6.52
N GLN A 122 -0.43 -7.48 -6.95
CA GLN A 122 -1.61 -7.32 -7.79
C GLN A 122 -1.20 -6.62 -9.08
N VAL A 123 -1.36 -7.34 -10.19
CA VAL A 123 -1.10 -6.77 -11.51
C VAL A 123 -2.38 -6.10 -12.00
N ILE A 124 -2.26 -4.84 -12.39
CA ILE A 124 -3.40 -4.07 -12.92
C ILE A 124 -3.25 -3.99 -14.43
N PRO A 125 -4.26 -4.42 -15.19
CA PRO A 125 -4.22 -4.25 -16.64
C PRO A 125 -4.12 -2.77 -17.00
N THR A 126 -3.22 -2.41 -17.92
CA THR A 126 -3.03 -1.01 -18.30
C THR A 126 -4.31 -0.38 -18.84
N GLU A 127 -5.14 -1.14 -19.55
CA GLU A 127 -6.42 -0.66 -20.07
C GLU A 127 -7.40 -0.28 -18.96
N ALA A 128 -7.24 -0.83 -17.76
CA ALA A 128 -8.09 -0.47 -16.62
C ALA A 128 -7.78 0.91 -16.06
N LEU A 129 -6.67 1.51 -16.47
CA LEU A 129 -6.19 2.80 -15.97
C LEU A 129 -6.43 3.94 -16.97
N THR A 130 -7.01 3.65 -18.13
CA THR A 130 -7.29 4.65 -19.16
C THR A 130 -8.66 5.29 -19.00
#